data_6025559983275027ffce5f3981e58db7
#
_entry.id   6025559983275027ffce5f3981e58db7
#
_cell.length_a   1.000
_cell.length_b   1.000
_cell.length_c   1.000
_cell.angle_alpha   90.00
_cell.angle_beta   90.00
_cell.angle_gamma   90.00
#
_symmetry.space_group_name_H-M   'P 1'
#
loop_
_entity.id
_entity.type
_entity.pdbx_description
1 polymer ?
#
loop_
_entity_poly.entity_id
_entity_poly.type
_entity_poly.pdbx_seq_one_letter_code
_entity_poly.pdbx_strand_id
1 'polypeptide(L)'
;MEMVECVPNFSTSDPEVVEAILGELKKIKGAFLLDQTYDSYYNRLVVSFVGNKKSVLEGALNMSFKAVELIDMQKHKGQHPRLGAVDVVPFIPSKNVTLEDCVELAKKFGEILARKCGVPVYLYGVAAAKPERKDLDWIREGDYEQLAEMISKPERKPDYGPSKPHPTAGATITGARKVMAGFNVNLGTADLKIAKKIAKALHATKGGFTNVKAMAAYIPERNITQIGMSISDFEKTPIYRVFESLKIEAARYNVPIIGSEFCGMAPLKVLIDTAGYYLKVDNLIEDRVLEIAIQNAVEKGGAFE
;
A
#
# COMPACT_ATOMS: atom_id res chain seq x y z
N MET A 1 -3.07 5.06 24.01
CA MET A 1 -3.80 5.73 22.91
C MET A 1 -4.02 4.69 21.81
N GLU A 2 -5.23 4.62 21.24
CA GLU A 2 -5.50 3.78 20.06
C GLU A 2 -4.99 4.49 18.80
N MET A 3 -4.31 3.74 17.90
CA MET A 3 -3.81 4.28 16.65
C MET A 3 -4.07 3.31 15.49
N VAL A 4 -4.65 3.84 14.43
CA VAL A 4 -4.85 3.18 13.14
C VAL A 4 -4.04 3.91 12.10
N GLU A 5 -3.34 3.19 11.25
CA GLU A 5 -2.75 3.73 10.04
C GLU A 5 -3.73 3.56 8.87
N CYS A 6 -3.81 4.53 7.99
CA CYS A 6 -4.53 4.44 6.73
C CYS A 6 -3.63 4.90 5.59
N VAL A 7 -3.65 4.14 4.48
CA VAL A 7 -2.77 4.40 3.34
C VAL A 7 -3.59 4.50 2.05
N PRO A 8 -4.46 5.54 1.92
CA PRO A 8 -5.25 5.72 0.71
C PRO A 8 -4.37 6.05 -0.48
N ASN A 9 -4.78 5.52 -1.63
CA ASN A 9 -4.13 5.73 -2.90
C ASN A 9 -5.11 6.35 -3.87
N PHE A 10 -4.70 7.43 -4.53
CA PHE A 10 -5.52 8.22 -5.45
C PHE A 10 -4.88 8.25 -6.84
N SER A 11 -5.70 8.25 -7.89
CA SER A 11 -5.26 8.24 -9.28
C SER A 11 -4.97 9.66 -9.76
N THR A 12 -3.94 10.28 -9.22
CA THR A 12 -3.47 11.62 -9.62
C THR A 12 -2.02 11.84 -9.23
N SER A 13 -1.31 12.64 -10.03
CA SER A 13 -0.03 13.25 -9.69
C SER A 13 -0.03 14.77 -9.93
N ASP A 14 -1.20 15.34 -10.22
CA ASP A 14 -1.38 16.78 -10.37
C ASP A 14 -1.16 17.48 -9.02
N PRO A 15 -0.17 18.39 -8.89
CA PRO A 15 0.15 19.02 -7.60
C PRO A 15 -1.01 19.80 -6.99
N GLU A 16 -1.87 20.44 -7.81
CA GLU A 16 -3.02 21.20 -7.30
C GLU A 16 -4.08 20.26 -6.71
N VAL A 17 -4.35 19.15 -7.40
CA VAL A 17 -5.27 18.09 -6.92
C VAL A 17 -4.72 17.41 -5.68
N VAL A 18 -3.41 17.11 -5.66
CA VAL A 18 -2.71 16.53 -4.50
C VAL A 18 -2.87 17.43 -3.27
N GLU A 19 -2.56 18.74 -3.41
CA GLU A 19 -2.68 19.67 -2.28
C GLU A 19 -4.14 19.84 -1.82
N ALA A 20 -5.10 19.85 -2.74
CA ALA A 20 -6.52 19.90 -2.39
C ALA A 20 -6.98 18.67 -1.58
N ILE A 21 -6.53 17.45 -1.96
CA ILE A 21 -6.82 16.21 -1.24
C ILE A 21 -6.19 16.25 0.16
N LEU A 22 -4.91 16.61 0.25
CA LEU A 22 -4.18 16.69 1.53
C LEU A 22 -4.73 17.80 2.44
N GLY A 23 -5.23 18.87 1.85
CA GLY A 23 -5.89 19.96 2.56
C GLY A 23 -7.10 19.48 3.38
N GLU A 24 -7.80 18.45 2.93
CA GLU A 24 -8.90 17.83 3.67
C GLU A 24 -8.42 17.08 4.93
N LEU A 25 -7.27 16.40 4.86
CA LEU A 25 -6.68 15.74 6.02
C LEU A 25 -6.23 16.76 7.08
N LYS A 26 -5.62 17.88 6.65
CA LYS A 26 -5.14 18.94 7.55
C LYS A 26 -6.24 19.55 8.43
N LYS A 27 -7.52 19.43 8.03
CA LYS A 27 -8.68 19.92 8.81
C LYS A 27 -9.09 18.99 9.95
N ILE A 28 -8.59 17.74 9.96
CA ILE A 28 -9.04 16.70 10.89
C ILE A 28 -8.17 16.70 12.15
N LYS A 29 -8.75 17.13 13.27
CA LYS A 29 -8.06 17.07 14.55
C LYS A 29 -7.80 15.64 14.99
N GLY A 30 -6.53 15.33 15.31
CA GLY A 30 -6.11 13.99 15.75
C GLY A 30 -5.82 13.02 14.59
N ALA A 31 -5.76 13.49 13.34
CA ALA A 31 -5.15 12.80 12.22
C ALA A 31 -3.78 13.44 11.94
N PHE A 32 -2.77 12.60 11.70
CA PHE A 32 -1.39 13.03 11.50
C PHE A 32 -0.85 12.43 10.21
N LEU A 33 -0.46 13.29 9.26
CA LEU A 33 0.23 12.89 8.05
C LEU A 33 1.62 12.32 8.43
N LEU A 34 1.95 11.15 7.95
CA LEU A 34 3.26 10.52 8.11
C LEU A 34 4.12 10.71 6.86
N ASP A 35 3.53 10.44 5.69
CA ASP A 35 4.22 10.49 4.41
C ASP A 35 3.25 10.72 3.27
N GLN A 36 3.76 11.30 2.20
CA GLN A 36 3.06 11.42 0.92
C GLN A 36 4.04 11.26 -0.23
N THR A 37 3.68 10.42 -1.18
CA THR A 37 4.46 10.26 -2.42
C THR A 37 3.52 10.31 -3.61
N TYR A 38 3.94 11.00 -4.66
CA TYR A 38 3.22 10.97 -5.95
C TYR A 38 4.22 10.95 -7.10
N ASP A 39 3.83 10.27 -8.16
CA ASP A 39 4.70 10.00 -9.29
C ASP A 39 3.91 10.14 -10.61
N SER A 40 4.46 10.87 -11.57
CA SER A 40 3.80 11.16 -12.83
C SER A 40 3.77 9.96 -13.79
N TYR A 41 4.75 9.06 -13.73
CA TYR A 41 4.79 7.86 -14.54
C TYR A 41 3.66 6.89 -14.15
N TYR A 42 3.47 6.71 -12.84
CA TYR A 42 2.34 5.93 -12.32
C TYR A 42 1.05 6.74 -12.28
N ASN A 43 1.14 8.07 -12.32
CA ASN A 43 0.04 9.03 -12.13
C ASN A 43 -0.80 8.67 -10.88
N ARG A 44 -0.12 8.62 -9.74
CA ARG A 44 -0.63 8.08 -8.49
C ARG A 44 -0.09 8.83 -7.30
N LEU A 45 -0.99 9.17 -6.38
CA LEU A 45 -0.70 9.70 -5.05
C LEU A 45 -0.92 8.57 -4.02
N VAL A 46 0.04 8.39 -3.14
CA VAL A 46 -0.06 7.55 -1.94
C VAL A 46 0.08 8.45 -0.72
N VAL A 47 -0.85 8.37 0.21
CA VAL A 47 -0.83 9.13 1.46
C VAL A 47 -0.77 8.13 2.61
N SER A 48 0.19 8.28 3.53
CA SER A 48 0.24 7.52 4.78
C SER A 48 -0.09 8.46 5.94
N PHE A 49 -1.10 8.14 6.73
CA PHE A 49 -1.48 8.93 7.90
C PHE A 49 -2.00 8.04 9.02
N VAL A 50 -1.94 8.56 10.25
CA VAL A 50 -2.40 7.86 11.46
C VAL A 50 -3.35 8.71 12.28
N GLY A 51 -4.13 8.07 13.12
CA GLY A 51 -4.99 8.71 14.09
C GLY A 51 -5.81 7.69 14.88
N ASN A 52 -6.72 8.15 15.74
CA ASN A 52 -7.69 7.26 16.35
C ASN A 52 -8.74 6.80 15.32
N LYS A 53 -9.54 5.79 15.65
CA LYS A 53 -10.56 5.21 14.75
C LYS A 53 -11.47 6.26 14.11
N LYS A 54 -11.86 7.30 14.85
CA LYS A 54 -12.76 8.37 14.36
C LYS A 54 -12.05 9.28 13.38
N SER A 55 -10.90 9.83 13.77
CA SER A 55 -10.15 10.78 12.95
C SER A 55 -9.61 10.16 11.66
N VAL A 56 -9.21 8.88 11.72
CA VAL A 56 -8.75 8.14 10.51
C VAL A 56 -9.89 7.91 9.54
N LEU A 57 -11.06 7.50 10.02
CA LEU A 57 -12.23 7.33 9.15
C LEU A 57 -12.65 8.65 8.50
N GLU A 58 -12.71 9.73 9.28
CA GLU A 58 -13.08 11.06 8.81
C GLU A 58 -12.07 11.60 7.79
N GLY A 59 -10.77 11.47 8.06
CA GLY A 59 -9.71 11.87 7.14
C GLY A 59 -9.75 11.11 5.83
N ALA A 60 -9.89 9.77 5.88
CA ALA A 60 -10.01 8.93 4.69
C ALA A 60 -11.24 9.32 3.84
N LEU A 61 -12.39 9.57 4.48
CA LEU A 61 -13.62 9.98 3.78
C LEU A 61 -13.48 11.36 3.13
N ASN A 62 -12.98 12.36 3.85
CA ASN A 62 -12.90 13.73 3.34
C ASN A 62 -11.92 13.82 2.15
N MET A 63 -10.76 13.19 2.25
CA MET A 63 -9.82 13.06 1.11
C MET A 63 -10.49 12.35 -0.07
N SER A 64 -11.23 11.27 0.19
CA SER A 64 -11.92 10.51 -0.87
C SER A 64 -13.03 11.31 -1.54
N PHE A 65 -13.81 12.09 -0.78
CA PHE A 65 -14.82 12.98 -1.36
C PHE A 65 -14.17 14.01 -2.28
N LYS A 66 -13.05 14.62 -1.86
CA LYS A 66 -12.32 15.56 -2.67
C LYS A 66 -11.72 14.91 -3.93
N ALA A 67 -11.20 13.69 -3.82
CA ALA A 67 -10.69 12.95 -4.98
C ALA A 67 -11.79 12.61 -5.99
N VAL A 68 -12.98 12.20 -5.54
CA VAL A 68 -14.14 11.93 -6.42
C VAL A 68 -14.60 13.20 -7.14
N GLU A 69 -14.52 14.36 -6.48
CA GLU A 69 -14.86 15.66 -7.06
C GLU A 69 -13.88 16.10 -8.15
N LEU A 70 -12.58 15.90 -7.95
CA LEU A 70 -11.52 16.50 -8.77
C LEU A 70 -10.93 15.58 -9.83
N ILE A 71 -10.96 14.26 -9.63
CA ILE A 71 -10.29 13.31 -10.52
C ILE A 71 -11.28 12.73 -11.53
N ASP A 72 -10.97 12.90 -12.81
CA ASP A 72 -11.72 12.32 -13.92
C ASP A 72 -10.98 11.14 -14.54
N MET A 73 -11.42 9.93 -14.20
CA MET A 73 -10.81 8.69 -14.70
C MET A 73 -10.93 8.50 -16.21
N GLN A 74 -11.85 9.17 -16.87
CA GLN A 74 -11.96 9.13 -18.34
C GLN A 74 -10.76 9.79 -19.03
N LYS A 75 -10.10 10.73 -18.32
CA LYS A 75 -8.90 11.45 -18.80
C LYS A 75 -7.61 10.87 -18.22
N HIS A 76 -7.72 10.09 -17.16
CA HIS A 76 -6.57 9.55 -16.43
C HIS A 76 -5.78 8.55 -17.27
N LYS A 77 -4.44 8.74 -17.32
CA LYS A 77 -3.48 7.80 -17.89
C LYS A 77 -2.35 7.58 -16.88
N GLY A 78 -1.97 6.35 -16.62
CA GLY A 78 -0.88 5.96 -15.71
C GLY A 78 -0.59 4.48 -15.84
N GLN A 79 0.62 4.07 -15.47
CA GLN A 79 1.08 2.69 -15.62
C GLN A 79 0.71 1.79 -14.43
N HIS A 80 0.19 2.37 -13.35
CA HIS A 80 -0.21 1.59 -12.16
C HIS A 80 -1.63 1.04 -12.35
N PRO A 81 -1.89 -0.25 -12.00
CA PRO A 81 -3.24 -0.82 -11.96
C PRO A 81 -4.16 -0.02 -11.03
N ARG A 82 -5.37 0.31 -11.50
CA ARG A 82 -6.33 1.11 -10.73
C ARG A 82 -7.77 0.88 -11.20
N LEU A 83 -8.73 1.05 -10.28
CA LEU A 83 -10.17 0.99 -10.60
C LEU A 83 -10.86 2.35 -10.58
N GLY A 84 -10.30 3.35 -9.95
CA GLY A 84 -10.97 4.64 -9.84
C GLY A 84 -10.12 5.76 -9.26
N ALA A 85 -10.74 6.93 -9.12
CA ALA A 85 -10.14 8.14 -8.55
C ALA A 85 -9.60 7.90 -7.13
N VAL A 86 -10.39 7.21 -6.29
CA VAL A 86 -9.97 6.61 -5.03
C VAL A 86 -9.77 5.12 -5.31
N ASP A 87 -8.54 4.72 -5.54
CA ASP A 87 -8.27 3.36 -5.99
C ASP A 87 -8.34 2.36 -4.83
N VAL A 88 -7.52 2.53 -3.81
CA VAL A 88 -7.53 1.64 -2.64
C VAL A 88 -7.35 2.39 -1.32
N VAL A 89 -8.15 2.03 -0.30
CA VAL A 89 -8.09 2.62 1.04
C VAL A 89 -7.97 1.49 2.08
N PRO A 90 -6.75 1.11 2.46
CA PRO A 90 -6.50 0.13 3.51
C PRO A 90 -6.48 0.77 4.90
N PHE A 91 -7.09 0.08 5.87
CA PHE A 91 -6.95 0.35 7.30
C PHE A 91 -6.03 -0.70 7.93
N ILE A 92 -5.10 -0.25 8.76
CA ILE A 92 -3.98 -1.05 9.26
C ILE A 92 -3.90 -0.84 10.78
N PRO A 93 -3.95 -1.91 11.60
CA PRO A 93 -3.79 -1.76 13.04
C PRO A 93 -2.34 -1.35 13.37
N SER A 94 -2.18 -0.30 14.20
CA SER A 94 -0.88 0.20 14.61
C SER A 94 -0.64 0.01 16.13
N LYS A 95 -1.40 0.72 17.00
CA LYS A 95 -1.22 0.60 18.46
C LYS A 95 -2.58 0.43 19.14
N ASN A 96 -2.72 -0.59 19.98
CA ASN A 96 -3.95 -0.88 20.77
C ASN A 96 -5.24 -0.95 19.93
N VAL A 97 -5.15 -1.44 18.71
CA VAL A 97 -6.26 -1.65 17.76
C VAL A 97 -6.11 -3.02 17.13
N THR A 98 -7.20 -3.72 16.97
CA THR A 98 -7.22 -5.03 16.34
C THR A 98 -7.42 -4.96 14.83
N LEU A 99 -7.16 -6.06 14.14
CA LEU A 99 -7.43 -6.15 12.71
C LEU A 99 -8.94 -6.13 12.42
N GLU A 100 -9.74 -6.66 13.34
CA GLU A 100 -11.20 -6.66 13.31
C GLU A 100 -11.77 -5.23 13.41
N ASP A 101 -11.18 -4.37 14.26
CA ASP A 101 -11.51 -2.94 14.29
C ASP A 101 -11.29 -2.27 12.94
N CYS A 102 -10.19 -2.62 12.25
CA CYS A 102 -9.88 -2.10 10.93
C CYS A 102 -10.84 -2.63 9.86
N VAL A 103 -11.33 -3.86 9.99
CA VAL A 103 -12.40 -4.41 9.13
C VAL A 103 -13.68 -3.59 9.26
N GLU A 104 -14.08 -3.25 10.47
CA GLU A 104 -15.28 -2.44 10.70
C GLU A 104 -15.11 -1.00 10.18
N LEU A 105 -13.91 -0.42 10.29
CA LEU A 105 -13.59 0.87 9.67
C LEU A 105 -13.71 0.82 8.14
N ALA A 106 -13.17 -0.22 7.51
CA ALA A 106 -13.24 -0.41 6.06
C ALA A 106 -14.70 -0.56 5.57
N LYS A 107 -15.51 -1.35 6.26
CA LYS A 107 -16.94 -1.50 5.97
C LYS A 107 -17.67 -0.16 6.06
N LYS A 108 -17.47 0.56 7.17
CA LYS A 108 -18.10 1.86 7.40
C LYS A 108 -17.66 2.91 6.38
N PHE A 109 -16.38 2.94 6.04
CA PHE A 109 -15.85 3.79 4.97
C PHE A 109 -16.54 3.48 3.64
N GLY A 110 -16.59 2.19 3.24
CA GLY A 110 -17.18 1.76 1.97
C GLY A 110 -18.67 2.11 1.87
N GLU A 111 -19.44 1.86 2.93
CA GLU A 111 -20.86 2.20 2.99
C GLU A 111 -21.10 3.72 2.82
N ILE A 112 -20.34 4.54 3.55
CA ILE A 112 -20.49 5.99 3.52
C ILE A 112 -20.09 6.56 2.16
N LEU A 113 -18.95 6.12 1.60
CA LEU A 113 -18.48 6.58 0.29
C LEU A 113 -19.50 6.23 -0.81
N ALA A 114 -19.95 4.98 -0.83
CA ALA A 114 -20.93 4.53 -1.81
C ALA A 114 -22.26 5.31 -1.71
N ARG A 115 -22.76 5.53 -0.48
CA ARG A 115 -24.02 6.24 -0.26
C ARG A 115 -23.92 7.73 -0.63
N LYS A 116 -22.80 8.41 -0.29
CA LYS A 116 -22.64 9.84 -0.53
C LYS A 116 -22.27 10.19 -1.96
N CYS A 117 -21.40 9.38 -2.58
CA CYS A 117 -20.85 9.68 -3.89
C CYS A 117 -21.39 8.81 -5.01
N GLY A 118 -22.14 7.74 -4.72
CA GLY A 118 -22.59 6.80 -5.74
C GLY A 118 -21.47 5.96 -6.36
N VAL A 119 -20.30 5.91 -5.71
CA VAL A 119 -19.15 5.11 -6.15
C VAL A 119 -19.34 3.66 -5.71
N PRO A 120 -19.24 2.67 -6.61
CA PRO A 120 -19.22 1.26 -6.21
C PRO A 120 -17.96 0.94 -5.40
N VAL A 121 -18.12 0.16 -4.32
CA VAL A 121 -17.02 -0.17 -3.41
C VAL A 121 -16.89 -1.67 -3.22
N TYR A 122 -15.66 -2.16 -3.31
CA TYR A 122 -15.26 -3.54 -3.08
C TYR A 122 -14.51 -3.67 -1.77
N LEU A 123 -14.82 -4.70 -0.98
CA LEU A 123 -14.08 -5.08 0.20
C LEU A 123 -12.96 -6.07 -0.16
N TYR A 124 -11.74 -5.84 0.35
CA TYR A 124 -10.60 -6.72 0.09
C TYR A 124 -9.85 -7.13 1.37
N GLY A 125 -8.86 -8.01 1.22
CA GLY A 125 -8.00 -8.47 2.30
C GLY A 125 -8.79 -9.22 3.37
N VAL A 126 -8.64 -8.83 4.64
CA VAL A 126 -9.38 -9.47 5.74
C VAL A 126 -10.85 -9.06 5.77
N ALA A 127 -11.18 -7.89 5.24
CA ALA A 127 -12.56 -7.40 5.12
C ALA A 127 -13.34 -8.04 3.97
N ALA A 128 -12.71 -8.82 3.09
CA ALA A 128 -13.32 -9.39 1.91
C ALA A 128 -14.54 -10.27 2.25
N ALA A 129 -15.68 -9.99 1.61
CA ALA A 129 -16.89 -10.79 1.75
C ALA A 129 -16.82 -12.14 1.01
N LYS A 130 -15.91 -12.27 0.02
CA LYS A 130 -15.70 -13.46 -0.80
C LYS A 130 -14.21 -13.84 -0.80
N PRO A 131 -13.87 -15.15 -0.80
CA PRO A 131 -12.48 -15.61 -0.74
C PRO A 131 -11.56 -15.04 -1.84
N GLU A 132 -12.05 -14.95 -3.07
CA GLU A 132 -11.31 -14.43 -4.23
C GLU A 132 -10.95 -12.94 -4.09
N ARG A 133 -11.74 -12.17 -3.36
CA ARG A 133 -11.52 -10.73 -3.10
C ARG A 133 -10.45 -10.46 -2.05
N LYS A 134 -9.91 -11.49 -1.39
CA LYS A 134 -8.74 -11.33 -0.53
C LYS A 134 -7.54 -10.82 -1.34
N ASP A 135 -7.46 -11.20 -2.62
CA ASP A 135 -6.45 -10.71 -3.53
C ASP A 135 -6.91 -9.43 -4.24
N LEU A 136 -6.16 -8.35 -4.04
CA LEU A 136 -6.39 -7.07 -4.68
C LEU A 136 -6.27 -7.14 -6.21
N ASP A 137 -5.38 -8.00 -6.72
CA ASP A 137 -5.16 -8.16 -8.16
C ASP A 137 -6.37 -8.79 -8.85
N TRP A 138 -7.09 -9.71 -8.16
CA TRP A 138 -8.34 -10.26 -8.67
C TRP A 138 -9.41 -9.18 -8.84
N ILE A 139 -9.52 -8.24 -7.90
CA ILE A 139 -10.50 -7.15 -7.98
C ILE A 139 -10.13 -6.19 -9.11
N ARG A 140 -8.82 -5.89 -9.30
CA ARG A 140 -8.29 -4.98 -10.32
C ARG A 140 -8.17 -5.61 -11.73
N GLU A 141 -8.56 -6.87 -11.90
CA GLU A 141 -8.47 -7.52 -13.22
C GLU A 141 -9.18 -6.72 -14.28
N GLY A 142 -8.46 -6.36 -15.35
CA GLY A 142 -8.96 -5.52 -16.44
C GLY A 142 -8.86 -4.02 -16.18
N ASP A 143 -8.41 -3.61 -15.00
CA ASP A 143 -8.26 -2.21 -14.60
C ASP A 143 -9.53 -1.35 -14.80
N TYR A 144 -9.40 -0.04 -14.76
CA TYR A 144 -10.49 0.89 -15.02
C TYR A 144 -11.10 0.70 -16.44
N GLU A 145 -10.26 0.33 -17.41
CA GLU A 145 -10.64 0.21 -18.82
C GLU A 145 -11.71 -0.87 -19.06
N GLN A 146 -11.67 -1.95 -18.29
CA GLN A 146 -12.64 -3.05 -18.40
C GLN A 146 -13.68 -3.05 -17.27
N LEU A 147 -13.61 -2.06 -16.36
CA LEU A 147 -14.48 -2.02 -15.18
C LEU A 147 -15.98 -2.10 -15.53
N ALA A 148 -16.42 -1.43 -16.60
CA ALA A 148 -17.82 -1.42 -17.00
C ALA A 148 -18.33 -2.81 -17.40
N GLU A 149 -17.49 -3.59 -18.06
CA GLU A 149 -17.81 -4.99 -18.43
C GLU A 149 -17.75 -5.87 -17.18
N MET A 150 -16.68 -5.75 -16.40
CA MET A 150 -16.42 -6.60 -15.24
C MET A 150 -17.49 -6.45 -14.16
N ILE A 151 -17.87 -5.24 -13.79
CA ILE A 151 -18.85 -4.97 -12.73
C ILE A 151 -20.26 -5.51 -13.04
N SER A 152 -20.56 -5.74 -14.32
CA SER A 152 -21.86 -6.30 -14.76
C SER A 152 -21.99 -7.80 -14.46
N LYS A 153 -20.87 -8.51 -14.28
CA LYS A 153 -20.83 -9.95 -14.00
C LYS A 153 -21.31 -10.23 -12.56
N PRO A 154 -22.14 -11.26 -12.32
CA PRO A 154 -22.71 -11.54 -10.99
C PRO A 154 -21.65 -11.70 -9.89
N GLU A 155 -20.50 -12.36 -10.17
CA GLU A 155 -19.40 -12.57 -9.24
C GLU A 155 -18.61 -11.29 -8.95
N ARG A 156 -18.72 -10.28 -9.82
CA ARG A 156 -18.01 -8.99 -9.75
C ARG A 156 -18.87 -7.86 -9.16
N LYS A 157 -20.09 -8.14 -8.71
CA LYS A 157 -20.92 -7.11 -8.07
C LYS A 157 -20.21 -6.50 -6.86
N PRO A 158 -20.24 -5.16 -6.68
CA PRO A 158 -19.63 -4.49 -5.54
C PRO A 158 -20.30 -4.90 -4.22
N ASP A 159 -19.63 -4.67 -3.11
CA ASP A 159 -20.19 -4.90 -1.77
C ASP A 159 -21.12 -3.74 -1.37
N TYR A 160 -20.80 -2.52 -1.82
CA TYR A 160 -21.64 -1.33 -1.61
C TYR A 160 -21.78 -0.53 -2.90
N GLY A 161 -22.92 0.17 -3.04
CA GLY A 161 -23.19 1.07 -4.15
C GLY A 161 -23.74 0.37 -5.39
N PRO A 162 -23.81 1.07 -6.52
CA PRO A 162 -24.43 0.59 -7.75
C PRO A 162 -23.54 -0.44 -8.47
N SER A 163 -24.18 -1.42 -9.16
CA SER A 163 -23.48 -2.38 -10.04
C SER A 163 -23.15 -1.76 -11.42
N LYS A 164 -22.62 -0.54 -11.41
CA LYS A 164 -22.11 0.19 -12.59
C LYS A 164 -21.04 1.17 -12.13
N PRO A 165 -20.00 1.45 -12.93
CA PRO A 165 -18.98 2.43 -12.57
C PRO A 165 -19.58 3.81 -12.31
N HIS A 166 -18.96 4.56 -11.39
CA HIS A 166 -19.23 6.00 -11.31
C HIS A 166 -18.73 6.69 -12.58
N PRO A 167 -19.46 7.69 -13.15
CA PRO A 167 -19.14 8.26 -14.46
C PRO A 167 -17.71 8.78 -14.61
N THR A 168 -17.17 9.41 -13.58
CA THR A 168 -15.82 9.97 -13.58
C THR A 168 -14.87 9.31 -12.59
N ALA A 169 -15.38 8.79 -11.46
CA ALA A 169 -14.54 8.27 -10.39
C ALA A 169 -14.33 6.74 -10.43
N GLY A 170 -15.02 5.99 -11.34
CA GLY A 170 -14.87 4.55 -11.47
C GLY A 170 -15.40 3.76 -10.28
N ALA A 171 -14.53 3.00 -9.60
CA ALA A 171 -14.84 2.21 -8.41
C ALA A 171 -13.71 2.34 -7.37
N THR A 172 -14.01 2.02 -6.11
CA THR A 172 -13.07 2.08 -4.99
C THR A 172 -12.91 0.71 -4.34
N ILE A 173 -11.72 0.42 -3.85
CA ILE A 173 -11.41 -0.77 -3.06
C ILE A 173 -11.07 -0.32 -1.64
N THR A 174 -11.63 -0.97 -0.62
CA THR A 174 -11.27 -0.71 0.77
C THR A 174 -11.14 -2.02 1.54
N GLY A 175 -10.37 -2.03 2.61
CA GLY A 175 -10.20 -3.23 3.39
C GLY A 175 -9.27 -3.06 4.59
N ALA A 176 -9.00 -4.19 5.24
CA ALA A 176 -8.07 -4.25 6.36
C ALA A 176 -6.94 -5.24 6.05
N ARG A 177 -5.72 -4.86 6.42
CA ARG A 177 -4.53 -5.70 6.29
C ARG A 177 -3.53 -5.42 7.40
N LYS A 178 -2.61 -6.34 7.60
CA LYS A 178 -1.42 -6.06 8.43
C LYS A 178 -0.54 -5.03 7.74
N VAL A 179 0.35 -4.41 8.53
CA VAL A 179 1.42 -3.59 7.96
C VAL A 179 2.26 -4.45 7.01
N MET A 180 2.71 -3.86 5.92
CA MET A 180 3.55 -4.52 4.90
C MET A 180 4.78 -3.68 4.62
N ALA A 181 5.83 -4.32 4.13
CA ALA A 181 7.02 -3.61 3.67
C ALA A 181 7.02 -3.52 2.14
N GLY A 182 7.10 -2.30 1.62
CA GLY A 182 7.38 -2.02 0.22
C GLY A 182 8.88 -1.84 0.01
N PHE A 183 9.46 -2.56 -0.94
CA PHE A 183 10.90 -2.54 -1.16
C PHE A 183 11.25 -2.70 -2.63
N ASN A 184 11.96 -1.73 -3.17
CA ASN A 184 12.40 -1.71 -4.56
C ASN A 184 13.91 -1.95 -4.64
N VAL A 185 14.33 -2.69 -5.68
CA VAL A 185 15.75 -2.95 -5.97
C VAL A 185 16.06 -2.54 -7.39
N ASN A 186 17.03 -1.66 -7.56
CA ASN A 186 17.49 -1.17 -8.85
C ASN A 186 18.55 -2.10 -9.44
N LEU A 187 18.33 -2.51 -10.67
CA LEU A 187 19.24 -3.39 -11.43
C LEU A 187 20.00 -2.58 -12.48
N GLY A 188 21.29 -2.80 -12.60
CA GLY A 188 22.16 -2.16 -13.57
C GLY A 188 21.98 -2.73 -14.99
N THR A 189 20.74 -2.81 -15.45
CA THR A 189 20.38 -3.23 -16.81
C THR A 189 19.10 -2.55 -17.26
N ALA A 190 19.00 -2.23 -18.56
CA ALA A 190 17.77 -1.77 -19.20
C ALA A 190 16.90 -2.94 -19.71
N ASP A 191 17.39 -4.18 -19.64
CA ASP A 191 16.67 -5.35 -20.16
C ASP A 191 15.51 -5.74 -19.24
N LEU A 192 14.32 -5.26 -19.58
CA LEU A 192 13.08 -5.59 -18.85
C LEU A 192 12.74 -7.10 -18.90
N LYS A 193 13.23 -7.86 -19.90
CA LYS A 193 12.97 -9.31 -19.95
C LYS A 193 13.74 -10.03 -18.85
N ILE A 194 14.97 -9.62 -18.57
CA ILE A 194 15.77 -10.14 -17.45
C ILE A 194 15.09 -9.78 -16.14
N ALA A 195 14.75 -8.50 -15.95
CA ALA A 195 14.08 -8.04 -14.73
C ALA A 195 12.77 -8.81 -14.46
N LYS A 196 11.95 -9.05 -15.49
CA LYS A 196 10.72 -9.86 -15.37
C LYS A 196 10.99 -11.30 -14.94
N LYS A 197 12.09 -11.93 -15.40
CA LYS A 197 12.48 -13.28 -14.97
C LYS A 197 12.87 -13.29 -13.48
N ILE A 198 13.64 -12.30 -13.03
CA ILE A 198 14.05 -12.15 -11.62
C ILE A 198 12.81 -11.92 -10.75
N ALA A 199 11.95 -10.97 -11.12
CA ALA A 199 10.69 -10.71 -10.39
C ALA A 199 9.83 -11.98 -10.27
N LYS A 200 9.70 -12.75 -11.37
CA LYS A 200 8.97 -14.01 -11.39
C LYS A 200 9.53 -15.02 -10.39
N ALA A 201 10.85 -15.13 -10.27
CA ALA A 201 11.49 -16.07 -9.35
C ALA A 201 11.23 -15.74 -7.87
N LEU A 202 10.95 -14.48 -7.56
CA LEU A 202 10.64 -14.03 -6.19
C LEU A 202 9.15 -14.08 -5.85
N HIS A 203 8.28 -14.06 -6.86
CA HIS A 203 6.84 -13.90 -6.70
C HIS A 203 6.18 -15.18 -6.17
N ALA A 204 5.35 -15.05 -5.11
CA ALA A 204 4.70 -16.17 -4.41
C ALA A 204 3.98 -17.16 -5.34
N THR A 205 3.14 -16.68 -6.26
CA THR A 205 2.35 -17.54 -7.15
C THR A 205 3.17 -18.18 -8.28
N LYS A 206 4.47 -17.89 -8.37
CA LYS A 206 5.36 -18.40 -9.41
C LYS A 206 6.48 -19.31 -8.87
N GLY A 207 6.34 -19.76 -7.61
CA GLY A 207 7.30 -20.60 -6.93
C GLY A 207 8.36 -19.87 -6.10
N GLY A 208 8.19 -18.55 -5.91
CA GLY A 208 9.03 -17.73 -5.04
C GLY A 208 8.59 -17.75 -3.58
N PHE A 209 8.82 -16.66 -2.89
CA PHE A 209 8.52 -16.55 -1.45
C PHE A 209 7.04 -16.34 -1.18
N THR A 210 6.48 -17.09 -0.24
CA THR A 210 5.17 -16.79 0.33
C THR A 210 5.16 -15.34 0.86
N ASN A 211 4.05 -14.63 0.69
CA ASN A 211 3.88 -13.23 1.08
C ASN A 211 4.68 -12.20 0.27
N VAL A 212 5.31 -12.58 -0.84
CA VAL A 212 6.00 -11.64 -1.73
C VAL A 212 5.24 -11.50 -3.05
N LYS A 213 4.81 -10.28 -3.36
CA LYS A 213 4.45 -9.86 -4.72
C LYS A 213 5.64 -9.10 -5.30
N ALA A 214 6.07 -9.47 -6.49
CA ALA A 214 7.20 -8.84 -7.18
C ALA A 214 6.82 -8.52 -8.62
N MET A 215 7.19 -7.32 -9.05
CA MET A 215 7.00 -6.84 -10.43
C MET A 215 8.29 -6.18 -10.94
N ALA A 216 8.44 -6.12 -12.25
CA ALA A 216 9.57 -5.43 -12.88
C ALA A 216 9.07 -4.21 -13.65
N ALA A 217 9.76 -3.10 -13.50
CA ALA A 217 9.54 -1.86 -14.22
C ALA A 217 10.84 -1.42 -14.92
N TYR A 218 10.72 -0.71 -16.03
CA TYR A 218 11.81 0.03 -16.65
C TYR A 218 11.72 1.49 -16.23
N ILE A 219 12.84 2.08 -15.84
CA ILE A 219 12.94 3.48 -15.42
C ILE A 219 13.70 4.26 -16.50
N PRO A 220 12.98 4.93 -17.43
CA PRO A 220 13.59 5.55 -18.60
C PRO A 220 14.64 6.62 -18.26
N GLU A 221 14.37 7.44 -17.23
CA GLU A 221 15.21 8.57 -16.82
C GLU A 221 16.61 8.14 -16.37
N ARG A 222 16.73 6.89 -15.91
CA ARG A 222 17.98 6.31 -15.42
C ARG A 222 18.52 5.20 -16.33
N ASN A 223 17.76 4.81 -17.34
CA ASN A 223 18.07 3.67 -18.23
C ASN A 223 18.39 2.38 -17.47
N ILE A 224 17.59 2.08 -16.44
CA ILE A 224 17.71 0.89 -15.58
C ILE A 224 16.39 0.15 -15.48
N THR A 225 16.41 -1.04 -14.91
CA THR A 225 15.20 -1.71 -14.47
C THR A 225 15.13 -1.76 -12.94
N GLN A 226 13.92 -1.84 -12.42
CA GLN A 226 13.65 -1.92 -10.99
C GLN A 226 12.75 -3.13 -10.70
N ILE A 227 13.06 -3.88 -9.65
CA ILE A 227 12.18 -4.89 -9.08
C ILE A 227 11.44 -4.26 -7.91
N GLY A 228 10.15 -3.98 -8.10
CA GLY A 228 9.26 -3.56 -7.02
C GLY A 228 8.68 -4.77 -6.29
N MET A 229 8.74 -4.74 -4.97
CA MET A 229 8.26 -5.83 -4.12
C MET A 229 7.38 -5.32 -3.01
N SER A 230 6.29 -6.06 -2.75
CA SER A 230 5.43 -5.88 -1.57
C SER A 230 5.50 -7.16 -0.74
N ILE A 231 5.93 -7.04 0.53
CA ILE A 231 6.06 -8.15 1.47
C ILE A 231 4.96 -8.00 2.51
N SER A 232 3.91 -8.82 2.40
CA SER A 232 2.69 -8.71 3.21
C SER A 232 2.81 -9.29 4.62
N ASP A 233 3.81 -10.13 4.86
CA ASP A 233 4.15 -10.69 6.18
C ASP A 233 5.67 -10.83 6.27
N PHE A 234 6.33 -9.75 6.68
CA PHE A 234 7.79 -9.68 6.77
C PHE A 234 8.35 -10.46 7.98
N GLU A 235 7.52 -10.87 8.93
CA GLU A 235 7.95 -11.74 10.03
C GLU A 235 8.16 -13.18 9.53
N LYS A 236 7.27 -13.65 8.66
CA LYS A 236 7.41 -14.98 8.02
C LYS A 236 8.40 -14.97 6.87
N THR A 237 8.43 -13.86 6.11
CA THR A 237 9.29 -13.70 4.94
C THR A 237 10.13 -12.43 5.11
N PRO A 238 11.24 -12.49 5.87
CA PRO A 238 12.09 -11.34 6.12
C PRO A 238 12.70 -10.76 4.85
N ILE A 239 12.78 -9.43 4.78
CA ILE A 239 13.26 -8.70 3.60
C ILE A 239 14.69 -9.10 3.20
N TYR A 240 15.58 -9.34 4.16
CA TYR A 240 16.95 -9.74 3.89
C TYR A 240 17.03 -11.08 3.15
N ARG A 241 16.13 -12.05 3.43
CA ARG A 241 16.08 -13.34 2.69
C ARG A 241 15.65 -13.14 1.25
N VAL A 242 14.66 -12.29 1.03
CA VAL A 242 14.19 -11.95 -0.33
C VAL A 242 15.30 -11.24 -1.09
N PHE A 243 16.01 -10.30 -0.44
CA PHE A 243 17.11 -9.54 -1.03
C PHE A 243 18.29 -10.45 -1.41
N GLU A 244 18.71 -11.39 -0.52
CA GLU A 244 19.76 -12.36 -0.84
C GLU A 244 19.37 -13.26 -2.03
N SER A 245 18.12 -13.72 -2.10
CA SER A 245 17.64 -14.47 -3.26
C SER A 245 17.62 -13.64 -4.53
N LEU A 246 17.23 -12.36 -4.44
CA LEU A 246 17.29 -11.44 -5.58
C LEU A 246 18.74 -11.27 -6.08
N LYS A 247 19.73 -11.17 -5.18
CA LYS A 247 21.15 -11.12 -5.55
C LYS A 247 21.58 -12.36 -6.33
N ILE A 248 21.17 -13.56 -5.88
CA ILE A 248 21.45 -14.82 -6.55
C ILE A 248 20.83 -14.85 -7.95
N GLU A 249 19.56 -14.46 -8.08
CA GLU A 249 18.88 -14.43 -9.36
C GLU A 249 19.48 -13.39 -10.32
N ALA A 250 19.87 -12.21 -9.83
CA ALA A 250 20.53 -11.19 -10.64
C ALA A 250 21.92 -11.66 -11.14
N ALA A 251 22.69 -12.33 -10.28
CA ALA A 251 23.99 -12.87 -10.63
C ALA A 251 23.93 -13.92 -11.77
N ARG A 252 22.85 -14.70 -11.87
CA ARG A 252 22.63 -15.64 -13.00
C ARG A 252 22.64 -14.97 -14.38
N TYR A 253 22.30 -13.68 -14.43
CA TYR A 253 22.25 -12.89 -15.65
C TYR A 253 23.41 -11.89 -15.73
N ASN A 254 24.38 -11.97 -14.81
CA ASN A 254 25.49 -11.02 -14.69
C ASN A 254 25.01 -9.56 -14.57
N VAL A 255 23.92 -9.34 -13.83
CA VAL A 255 23.31 -8.02 -13.62
C VAL A 255 23.64 -7.52 -12.21
N PRO A 256 24.32 -6.37 -12.05
CA PRO A 256 24.61 -5.82 -10.75
C PRO A 256 23.36 -5.19 -10.12
N ILE A 257 23.26 -5.28 -8.79
CA ILE A 257 22.36 -4.45 -7.99
C ILE A 257 23.05 -3.10 -7.75
N ILE A 258 22.39 -2.02 -8.12
CA ILE A 258 22.99 -0.67 -8.05
C ILE A 258 22.35 0.23 -6.99
N GLY A 259 21.37 -0.30 -6.25
CA GLY A 259 20.72 0.39 -5.15
C GLY A 259 19.39 -0.23 -4.78
N SER A 260 18.82 0.24 -3.69
CA SER A 260 17.49 -0.15 -3.23
C SER A 260 16.84 0.99 -2.46
N GLU A 261 15.52 0.93 -2.32
CA GLU A 261 14.74 1.93 -1.59
C GLU A 261 13.50 1.31 -0.94
N PHE A 262 13.07 1.85 0.18
CA PHE A 262 11.76 1.55 0.73
C PHE A 262 10.67 2.36 0.03
N CYS A 263 9.52 1.74 -0.18
CA CYS A 263 8.32 2.40 -0.68
C CYS A 263 7.43 2.78 0.50
N GLY A 264 7.37 4.07 0.83
CA GLY A 264 6.70 4.56 2.03
C GLY A 264 7.44 4.21 3.32
N MET A 265 6.71 4.08 4.42
CA MET A 265 7.27 3.85 5.75
C MET A 265 7.67 2.39 5.94
N ALA A 266 8.86 2.15 6.47
CA ALA A 266 9.33 0.82 6.83
C ALA A 266 9.10 0.55 8.32
N PRO A 267 8.50 -0.60 8.69
CA PRO A 267 8.39 -1.00 10.09
C PRO A 267 9.79 -1.15 10.72
N LEU A 268 9.95 -0.67 11.95
CA LEU A 268 11.23 -0.74 12.67
C LEU A 268 11.78 -2.16 12.74
N LYS A 269 10.91 -3.15 12.98
CA LYS A 269 11.30 -4.56 13.03
C LYS A 269 11.99 -5.04 11.74
N VAL A 270 11.57 -4.56 10.58
CA VAL A 270 12.21 -4.90 9.29
C VAL A 270 13.67 -4.43 9.27
N LEU A 271 13.93 -3.24 9.80
CA LEU A 271 15.28 -2.66 9.85
C LEU A 271 16.15 -3.40 10.87
N ILE A 272 15.62 -3.66 12.05
CA ILE A 272 16.31 -4.38 13.14
C ILE A 272 16.69 -5.80 12.70
N ASP A 273 15.75 -6.55 12.17
CA ASP A 273 15.99 -7.93 11.72
C ASP A 273 17.03 -7.96 10.58
N THR A 274 16.98 -6.97 9.67
CA THR A 274 17.95 -6.84 8.58
C THR A 274 19.34 -6.49 9.10
N ALA A 275 19.45 -5.52 10.02
CA ALA A 275 20.72 -5.16 10.65
C ALA A 275 21.29 -6.34 11.45
N GLY A 276 20.46 -7.03 12.24
CA GLY A 276 20.86 -8.23 12.99
C GLY A 276 21.46 -9.30 12.07
N TYR A 277 20.81 -9.57 10.95
CA TYR A 277 21.27 -10.56 9.97
C TYR A 277 22.65 -10.19 9.37
N TYR A 278 22.79 -8.97 8.84
CA TYR A 278 24.05 -8.57 8.17
C TYR A 278 25.19 -8.30 9.14
N LEU A 279 24.90 -7.78 10.33
CA LEU A 279 25.91 -7.52 11.37
C LEU A 279 26.18 -8.75 12.25
N LYS A 280 25.39 -9.83 12.10
CA LYS A 280 25.50 -11.04 12.93
C LYS A 280 25.31 -10.75 14.42
N VAL A 281 24.32 -9.91 14.75
CA VAL A 281 24.00 -9.53 16.13
C VAL A 281 22.77 -10.29 16.59
N ASP A 282 22.96 -11.30 17.46
CA ASP A 282 21.89 -12.21 17.91
C ASP A 282 20.90 -11.58 18.89
N ASN A 283 21.28 -10.51 19.57
CA ASN A 283 20.49 -9.85 20.61
C ASN A 283 19.98 -8.46 20.22
N LEU A 284 19.92 -8.15 18.92
CA LEU A 284 19.37 -6.89 18.44
C LEU A 284 17.83 -6.98 18.41
N ILE A 285 17.20 -6.33 19.39
CA ILE A 285 15.75 -6.23 19.55
C ILE A 285 15.35 -4.76 19.69
N GLU A 286 14.06 -4.45 19.55
CA GLU A 286 13.56 -3.07 19.60
C GLU A 286 13.96 -2.32 20.88
N ASP A 287 13.89 -2.97 22.04
CA ASP A 287 14.25 -2.38 23.34
C ASP A 287 15.75 -2.04 23.47
N ARG A 288 16.60 -2.48 22.55
CA ARG A 288 18.02 -2.09 22.47
C ARG A 288 18.29 -0.91 21.53
N VAL A 289 17.27 -0.39 20.88
CA VAL A 289 17.36 0.87 20.13
C VAL A 289 17.18 2.00 21.12
N LEU A 290 18.18 2.89 21.22
CA LEU A 290 18.24 3.93 22.25
C LEU A 290 16.98 4.82 22.26
N GLU A 291 16.53 5.26 21.09
CA GLU A 291 15.36 6.12 20.94
C GLU A 291 14.07 5.43 21.42
N ILE A 292 13.94 4.13 21.16
CA ILE A 292 12.79 3.32 21.63
C ILE A 292 12.87 3.11 23.14
N ALA A 293 14.06 2.84 23.68
CA ALA A 293 14.24 2.70 25.12
C ALA A 293 13.87 4.00 25.86
N ILE A 294 14.31 5.16 25.33
CA ILE A 294 13.94 6.48 25.87
C ILE A 294 12.42 6.69 25.81
N GLN A 295 11.80 6.45 24.65
CA GLN A 295 10.37 6.60 24.48
C GLN A 295 9.58 5.72 25.46
N ASN A 296 9.97 4.46 25.59
CA ASN A 296 9.35 3.51 26.53
C ASN A 296 9.49 3.96 27.98
N ALA A 297 10.65 4.51 28.36
CA ALA A 297 10.88 5.03 29.70
C ALA A 297 9.98 6.24 30.01
N VAL A 298 9.85 7.18 29.07
CA VAL A 298 9.00 8.37 29.20
C VAL A 298 7.51 7.97 29.26
N GLU A 299 7.05 7.06 28.38
CA GLU A 299 5.66 6.58 28.38
C GLU A 299 5.28 5.82 29.66
N LYS A 300 6.22 5.11 30.29
CA LYS A 300 6.00 4.40 31.57
C LYS A 300 6.05 5.33 32.80
N GLY A 301 6.28 6.62 32.59
CA GLY A 301 6.24 7.61 33.66
C GLY A 301 7.45 7.58 34.58
N GLY A 302 8.63 7.25 34.05
CA GLY A 302 9.98 7.31 34.59
C GLY A 302 10.18 7.68 36.05
N ALA A 303 9.58 6.94 37.01
CA ALA A 303 10.07 6.99 38.38
C ALA A 303 11.28 6.02 38.45
N PHE A 304 12.47 6.58 38.60
CA PHE A 304 13.57 5.81 39.12
C PHE A 304 13.20 5.49 40.56
N GLU A 305 12.76 4.25 40.86
CA GLU A 305 12.75 3.69 42.18
C GLU A 305 14.17 3.31 42.59
#